data_445e47b225b12c53201c7b428a18c646
#
_entry.id   445e47b225b12c53201c7b428a18c646
#
_cell.length_a   1.000
_cell.length_b   1.000
_cell.length_c   1.000
_cell.angle_alpha   90.00
_cell.angle_beta   90.00
_cell.angle_gamma   90.00
#
_symmetry.space_group_name_H-M   'P 1'
#
loop_
_entity.id
_entity.type
_entity.pdbx_description
1 polymer ?
#
loop_
_entity_poly.entity_id
_entity_poly.type
_entity_poly.pdbx_seq_one_letter_code
_entity_poly.pdbx_strand_id
1 'polypeptide(L)'
;MSITAERKGALIKEHAQGKTDTGSPEVQVAILTERINNLTSHFKSHAKDNHSRRGLLMMVNKRRSLLDYLRREDEKRYTDLIAKLGLRK
;
A
#
# COMPACT_ATOMS: atom_id res chain seq x y z
N MET A 1 -9.14 0.03 -11.34
CA MET A 1 -7.93 -0.56 -10.75
C MET A 1 -6.99 0.46 -10.14
N SER A 2 -6.88 1.62 -10.69
CA SER A 2 -6.12 2.67 -10.01
C SER A 2 -7.00 3.37 -8.98
N ILE A 3 -6.36 4.02 -8.02
CA ILE A 3 -7.03 4.75 -6.96
C ILE A 3 -7.48 6.10 -7.49
N THR A 4 -8.70 6.53 -7.12
CA THR A 4 -9.15 7.87 -7.47
C THR A 4 -8.34 8.91 -6.70
N ALA A 5 -8.31 10.15 -7.20
CA ALA A 5 -7.61 11.25 -6.52
C ALA A 5 -8.20 11.50 -5.14
N GLU A 6 -9.51 11.38 -4.98
CA GLU A 6 -10.18 11.56 -3.70
C GLU A 6 -9.74 10.50 -2.69
N ARG A 7 -9.71 9.24 -3.10
CA ARG A 7 -9.29 8.15 -2.23
C ARG A 7 -7.81 8.28 -1.86
N LYS A 8 -6.97 8.63 -2.82
CA LYS A 8 -5.56 8.86 -2.57
C LYS A 8 -5.36 9.98 -1.55
N GLY A 9 -6.09 11.08 -1.68
CA GLY A 9 -6.03 12.17 -0.73
C GLY A 9 -6.45 11.74 0.68
N ALA A 10 -7.50 10.93 0.78
CA ALA A 10 -7.95 10.41 2.07
C ALA A 10 -6.88 9.53 2.72
N LEU A 11 -6.23 8.66 1.94
CA LEU A 11 -5.14 7.81 2.44
C LEU A 11 -3.95 8.63 2.91
N ILE A 12 -3.60 9.68 2.18
CA ILE A 12 -2.51 10.57 2.58
C ILE A 12 -2.83 11.22 3.92
N LYS A 13 -4.03 11.76 4.09
CA LYS A 13 -4.45 12.37 5.34
C LYS A 13 -4.43 11.38 6.50
N GLU A 14 -4.91 10.17 6.27
CA GLU A 14 -5.04 9.16 7.30
C GLU A 14 -3.69 8.67 7.80
N HIS A 15 -2.70 8.56 6.90
CA HIS A 15 -1.41 7.95 7.21
C HIS A 15 -0.24 8.94 7.29
N ALA A 16 -0.48 10.20 6.98
CA ALA A 16 0.58 11.21 6.99
C ALA A 16 1.19 11.38 8.37
N GLN A 17 2.49 11.57 8.42
CA GLN A 17 3.23 11.81 9.64
C GLN A 17 3.38 13.31 9.95
N GLY A 18 2.86 14.16 9.07
CA GLY A 18 2.87 15.61 9.22
C GLY A 18 1.93 16.24 8.21
N LYS A 19 1.69 17.56 8.33
CA LYS A 19 0.69 18.25 7.51
C LYS A 19 0.98 18.20 6.01
N THR A 20 2.25 18.15 5.65
CA THR A 20 2.66 18.15 4.24
C THR A 20 3.21 16.80 3.77
N ASP A 21 3.09 15.77 4.60
CA ASP A 21 3.62 14.45 4.29
C ASP A 21 2.76 13.77 3.24
N THR A 22 3.31 13.58 2.06
CA THR A 22 2.67 12.84 0.98
C THR A 22 3.50 11.65 0.51
N GLY A 23 4.68 11.44 1.10
CA GLY A 23 5.62 10.45 0.62
C GLY A 23 6.28 9.59 1.69
N SER A 24 5.79 9.62 2.93
CA SER A 24 6.36 8.75 3.96
C SER A 24 6.12 7.28 3.62
N PRO A 25 6.92 6.35 4.19
CA PRO A 25 6.68 4.92 3.99
C PRO A 25 5.26 4.51 4.34
N GLU A 26 4.67 5.07 5.39
CA GLU A 26 3.30 4.75 5.79
C GLU A 26 2.30 5.12 4.70
N VAL A 27 2.42 6.32 4.14
CA VAL A 27 1.55 6.77 3.06
C VAL A 27 1.71 5.89 1.83
N GLN A 28 2.95 5.60 1.45
CA GLN A 28 3.23 4.76 0.28
C GLN A 28 2.67 3.35 0.45
N VAL A 29 2.84 2.75 1.62
CA VAL A 29 2.31 1.41 1.89
C VAL A 29 0.78 1.42 1.86
N ALA A 30 0.14 2.44 2.40
CA ALA A 30 -1.32 2.54 2.38
C ALA A 30 -1.85 2.63 0.95
N ILE A 31 -1.21 3.44 0.10
CA ILE A 31 -1.60 3.58 -1.30
C ILE A 31 -1.40 2.26 -2.04
N LEU A 32 -0.25 1.61 -1.84
CA LEU A 32 0.03 0.31 -2.48
C LEU A 32 -0.97 -0.74 -2.05
N THR A 33 -1.33 -0.77 -0.77
CA THR A 33 -2.31 -1.73 -0.25
C THR A 33 -3.67 -1.57 -0.92
N GLU A 34 -4.12 -0.32 -1.08
CA GLU A 34 -5.39 -0.06 -1.78
C GLU A 34 -5.32 -0.51 -3.23
N ARG A 35 -4.24 -0.20 -3.93
CA ARG A 35 -4.05 -0.60 -5.33
C ARG A 35 -3.97 -2.12 -5.46
N ILE A 36 -3.29 -2.79 -4.55
CA ILE A 36 -3.19 -4.25 -4.54
C ILE A 36 -4.58 -4.87 -4.36
N ASN A 37 -5.38 -4.34 -3.43
CA ASN A 37 -6.72 -4.84 -3.19
C ASN A 37 -7.62 -4.64 -4.40
N ASN A 38 -7.54 -3.48 -5.05
CA ASN A 38 -8.32 -3.20 -6.26
C ASN A 38 -7.94 -4.15 -7.39
N LEU A 39 -6.65 -4.40 -7.58
CA LEU A 39 -6.17 -5.29 -8.62
C LEU A 39 -6.51 -6.75 -8.32
N THR A 40 -6.46 -7.16 -7.06
CA THR A 40 -6.86 -8.50 -6.63
C THR A 40 -8.33 -8.74 -6.98
N SER A 41 -9.20 -7.74 -6.76
CA SER A 41 -10.60 -7.82 -7.15
C SER A 41 -10.75 -7.97 -8.67
N HIS A 42 -9.90 -7.30 -9.44
CA HIS A 42 -9.90 -7.42 -10.91
C HIS A 42 -9.72 -8.87 -11.35
N PHE A 43 -8.87 -9.64 -10.68
CA PHE A 43 -8.59 -11.02 -11.06
C PHE A 43 -9.76 -11.97 -10.84
N LYS A 44 -10.78 -11.56 -10.10
CA LYS A 44 -11.99 -12.39 -9.96
C LYS A 44 -12.70 -12.57 -11.30
N SER A 45 -12.57 -11.61 -12.20
CA SER A 45 -13.20 -11.67 -13.52
C SER A 45 -12.20 -11.70 -14.67
N HIS A 46 -10.90 -11.48 -14.41
CA HIS A 46 -9.86 -11.40 -15.43
C HIS A 46 -8.64 -12.23 -15.01
N ALA A 47 -8.86 -13.50 -14.69
CA ALA A 47 -7.83 -14.38 -14.14
C ALA A 47 -6.62 -14.57 -15.05
N LYS A 48 -6.79 -14.40 -16.36
CA LYS A 48 -5.71 -14.61 -17.35
C LYS A 48 -4.99 -13.33 -17.76
N ASP A 49 -5.22 -12.23 -17.07
CA ASP A 49 -4.57 -10.96 -17.36
C ASP A 49 -3.13 -10.96 -16.82
N ASN A 50 -2.19 -11.40 -17.64
CA ASN A 50 -0.80 -11.54 -17.23
C ASN A 50 -0.10 -10.20 -17.00
N HIS A 51 -0.52 -9.16 -17.71
CA HIS A 51 0.02 -7.81 -17.48
C HIS A 51 -0.29 -7.32 -16.08
N SER A 52 -1.54 -7.47 -15.66
CA SER A 52 -1.96 -7.06 -14.33
C SER A 52 -1.32 -7.92 -13.24
N ARG A 53 -1.09 -9.21 -13.51
CA ARG A 53 -0.40 -10.08 -12.55
C ARG A 53 1.03 -9.60 -12.30
N ARG A 54 1.74 -9.21 -13.36
CA ARG A 54 3.09 -8.68 -13.22
C ARG A 54 3.08 -7.39 -12.40
N GLY A 55 2.15 -6.48 -12.69
CA GLY A 55 2.00 -5.25 -11.94
C GLY A 55 1.68 -5.50 -10.47
N LEU A 56 0.80 -6.46 -10.19
CA LEU A 56 0.47 -6.83 -8.83
C LEU A 56 1.71 -7.33 -8.07
N LEU A 57 2.48 -8.20 -8.69
CA LEU A 57 3.69 -8.75 -8.07
C LEU A 57 4.71 -7.65 -7.77
N MET A 58 4.88 -6.70 -8.68
CA MET A 58 5.77 -5.56 -8.46
C MET A 58 5.30 -4.71 -7.28
N MET A 59 4.00 -4.46 -7.15
CA MET A 59 3.45 -3.68 -6.04
C MET A 59 3.61 -4.40 -4.71
N VAL A 60 3.38 -5.71 -4.68
CA VAL A 60 3.55 -6.52 -3.47
C VAL A 60 5.00 -6.49 -3.02
N ASN A 61 5.94 -6.63 -3.95
CA ASN A 61 7.37 -6.59 -3.63
C ASN A 61 7.80 -5.22 -3.13
N LYS A 62 7.30 -4.16 -3.73
CA LYS A 62 7.60 -2.80 -3.29
C LYS A 62 7.04 -2.54 -1.89
N ARG A 63 5.82 -2.98 -1.62
CA ARG A 63 5.23 -2.86 -0.29
C ARG A 63 6.07 -3.57 0.75
N ARG A 64 6.53 -4.78 0.44
CA ARG A 64 7.39 -5.54 1.35
C ARG A 64 8.69 -4.79 1.65
N SER A 65 9.33 -4.23 0.62
CA SER A 65 10.56 -3.46 0.80
C SER A 65 10.35 -2.24 1.69
N LEU A 66 9.24 -1.51 1.49
CA LEU A 66 8.91 -0.36 2.32
C LEU A 66 8.64 -0.75 3.77
N LEU A 67 7.93 -1.86 3.97
CA LEU A 67 7.66 -2.36 5.32
C LEU A 67 8.93 -2.82 6.02
N ASP A 68 9.83 -3.50 5.32
CA ASP A 68 11.11 -3.92 5.87
C ASP A 68 11.96 -2.71 6.26
N TYR A 69 11.98 -1.68 5.41
CA TYR A 69 12.67 -0.43 5.70
C TYR A 69 12.10 0.23 6.96
N LEU A 70 10.78 0.36 7.04
CA LEU A 70 10.11 0.98 8.18
C LEU A 70 10.39 0.22 9.47
N ARG A 71 10.36 -1.10 9.41
CA ARG A 71 10.63 -1.95 10.56
C ARG A 71 12.04 -1.73 11.10
N ARG A 72 13.02 -1.56 10.22
CA ARG A 72 14.39 -1.30 10.63
C ARG A 72 14.56 0.10 11.23
N GLU A 73 13.84 1.08 10.70
CA GLU A 73 13.99 2.46 11.13
C GLU A 73 13.17 2.77 12.38
N ASP A 74 11.96 2.21 12.48
CA ASP A 74 11.07 2.48 13.61
C ASP A 74 10.07 1.33 13.74
N GLU A 75 10.37 0.39 14.62
CA GLU A 75 9.55 -0.80 14.79
C GLU A 75 8.13 -0.47 15.27
N LYS A 76 7.98 0.56 16.09
CA LYS A 76 6.66 0.95 16.56
C LYS A 76 5.77 1.46 15.43
N ARG A 77 6.33 2.30 14.54
CA ARG A 77 5.60 2.77 13.38
C ARG A 77 5.19 1.60 12.49
N TYR A 78 6.09 0.63 12.31
CA TYR A 78 5.82 -0.57 11.54
C TYR A 78 4.66 -1.36 12.14
N THR A 79 4.71 -1.63 13.44
CA THR A 79 3.67 -2.39 14.14
C THR A 79 2.32 -1.68 14.07
N ASP A 80 2.31 -0.37 14.30
CA ASP A 80 1.08 0.43 14.23
C ASP A 80 0.49 0.40 12.83
N LEU A 81 1.32 0.51 11.80
CA LEU A 81 0.85 0.50 10.42
C LEU A 81 0.25 -0.86 10.04
N ILE A 82 0.90 -1.94 10.41
CA ILE A 82 0.41 -3.29 10.12
C ILE A 82 -0.96 -3.49 10.77
N ALA A 83 -1.11 -3.09 12.02
CA ALA A 83 -2.38 -3.21 12.72
C ALA A 83 -3.46 -2.37 12.02
N LYS A 84 -3.11 -1.14 11.63
CA LYS A 84 -4.05 -0.22 11.00
C LYS A 84 -4.53 -0.71 9.63
N LEU A 85 -3.65 -1.34 8.87
CA LEU A 85 -3.96 -1.84 7.54
C LEU A 85 -4.45 -3.30 7.53
N GLY A 86 -4.43 -3.96 8.67
CA GLY A 86 -4.83 -5.37 8.74
C GLY A 86 -3.87 -6.32 8.06
N LEU A 87 -2.60 -5.98 7.97
CA LEU A 87 -1.58 -6.82 7.35
C LEU A 87 -0.97 -7.76 8.38
N ARG A 88 -0.43 -8.89 7.90
CA ARG A 88 0.21 -9.87 8.79
C ARG A 88 1.66 -9.54 9.10
N LYS A 89 2.24 -8.68 8.31
CA LYS A 89 3.64 -8.28 8.47
C LYS A 89 3.79 -6.85 8.13
#